data_225f10b639a67c5a86b665eee8ce1307
#
_entry.id   225f10b639a67c5a86b665eee8ce1307
#
_cell.length_a   1.000
_cell.length_b   1.000
_cell.length_c   1.000
_cell.angle_alpha   90.00
_cell.angle_beta   90.00
_cell.angle_gamma   90.00
#
_symmetry.space_group_name_H-M   'P 1'
#
loop_
_entity.id
_entity.type
_entity.pdbx_description
1 polymer ?
#
loop_
_entity_poly.entity_id
_entity_poly.type
_entity_poly.pdbx_seq_one_letter_code
_entity_poly.pdbx_strand_id
1 'polypeptide(L)'
;MNELKFLEEQGVSSSLINKIVKFREVYPVSDEVKNRIIKPAIPFYGKDILEMAIAGILQGQNLLLTGPKATGKNILAENLAYIFNRPSYNISFHVNTNSGDLIGTDTFEDNEVKLRKGSIYRCAEYGGFGILDEINMAKNDAVSVLHATLDYRRSIDVPGYDKIDLHPAARFIGTMNYGYAGTKELNEALVSRFLVIDMPAQTEETLGFIFHQMFPNARESAIEQFVGLFLDLQLKALNSEISTKALDLRGLLAAMKIVDVGLSPAKAVRMGVVNKTFDVFEKEIV
;
A
#
# COMPACT_ATOMS: atom_id res chain seq x y z
N MET A 1 -11.84 6.70 -15.56
CA MET A 1 -12.62 5.48 -15.29
C MET A 1 -13.27 5.67 -13.93
N ASN A 2 -14.56 5.37 -13.80
CA ASN A 2 -15.24 5.38 -12.49
C ASN A 2 -14.78 4.11 -11.75
N GLU A 3 -14.30 4.25 -10.52
CA GLU A 3 -13.72 3.16 -9.74
C GLU A 3 -14.72 2.02 -9.44
N LEU A 4 -16.01 2.34 -9.30
CA LEU A 4 -17.03 1.31 -9.10
C LEU A 4 -17.27 0.50 -10.39
N LYS A 5 -17.27 1.17 -11.56
CA LYS A 5 -17.34 0.50 -12.84
C LYS A 5 -16.12 -0.40 -13.09
N PHE A 6 -14.94 0.05 -12.66
CA PHE A 6 -13.73 -0.77 -12.73
C PHE A 6 -13.86 -2.06 -11.89
N LEU A 7 -14.49 -2.00 -10.70
CA LEU A 7 -14.78 -3.20 -9.91
C LEU A 7 -15.74 -4.16 -10.61
N GLU A 8 -16.75 -3.62 -11.29
CA GLU A 8 -17.68 -4.44 -12.11
C GLU A 8 -16.94 -5.14 -13.26
N GLU A 9 -16.04 -4.41 -13.94
CA GLU A 9 -15.21 -4.95 -15.03
C GLU A 9 -14.25 -6.04 -14.53
N GLN A 10 -13.80 -5.96 -13.28
CA GLN A 10 -13.01 -7.00 -12.59
C GLN A 10 -13.86 -8.19 -12.12
N GLY A 11 -15.18 -8.13 -12.25
CA GLY A 11 -16.11 -9.17 -11.82
C GLY A 11 -16.31 -9.23 -10.31
N VAL A 12 -16.02 -8.15 -9.57
CA VAL A 12 -16.33 -8.05 -8.14
C VAL A 12 -17.84 -8.10 -7.94
N SER A 13 -18.28 -8.85 -6.93
CA SER A 13 -19.69 -9.07 -6.62
C SER A 13 -20.47 -7.75 -6.48
N SER A 14 -21.60 -7.63 -7.21
CA SER A 14 -22.49 -6.48 -7.12
C SER A 14 -22.99 -6.22 -5.69
N SER A 15 -23.11 -7.26 -4.88
CA SER A 15 -23.47 -7.12 -3.45
C SER A 15 -22.41 -6.33 -2.68
N LEU A 16 -21.12 -6.55 -2.92
CA LEU A 16 -20.03 -5.81 -2.29
C LEU A 16 -19.99 -4.37 -2.80
N ILE A 17 -20.16 -4.16 -4.11
CA ILE A 17 -20.20 -2.83 -4.73
C ILE A 17 -21.34 -1.98 -4.13
N ASN A 18 -22.54 -2.54 -4.00
CA ASN A 18 -23.67 -1.85 -3.39
C ASN A 18 -23.40 -1.48 -1.92
N LYS A 19 -22.69 -2.33 -1.16
CA LYS A 19 -22.28 -2.03 0.21
C LYS A 19 -21.24 -0.92 0.29
N ILE A 20 -20.32 -0.81 -0.70
CA ILE A 20 -19.38 0.31 -0.81
C ILE A 20 -20.15 1.62 -1.04
N VAL A 21 -21.13 1.63 -1.95
CA VAL A 21 -21.99 2.82 -2.19
C VAL A 21 -22.65 3.26 -0.89
N LYS A 22 -23.29 2.33 -0.18
CA LYS A 22 -23.92 2.60 1.10
C LYS A 22 -22.92 3.11 2.16
N PHE A 23 -21.72 2.55 2.21
CA PHE A 23 -20.65 3.00 3.10
C PHE A 23 -20.29 4.47 2.84
N ARG A 24 -20.15 4.88 1.57
CA ARG A 24 -19.83 6.24 1.18
C ARG A 24 -20.96 7.23 1.57
N GLU A 25 -22.23 6.81 1.46
CA GLU A 25 -23.40 7.59 1.85
C GLU A 25 -23.49 7.79 3.37
N VAL A 26 -23.23 6.72 4.13
CA VAL A 26 -23.26 6.76 5.61
C VAL A 26 -22.13 7.59 6.18
N TYR A 27 -20.97 7.60 5.50
CA TYR A 27 -19.76 8.29 5.99
C TYR A 27 -19.27 9.34 4.96
N PRO A 28 -19.96 10.49 4.85
CA PRO A 28 -19.48 11.57 3.99
C PRO A 28 -18.13 12.11 4.46
N VAL A 29 -17.32 12.60 3.52
CA VAL A 29 -15.97 13.11 3.83
C VAL A 29 -16.05 14.61 4.09
N SER A 30 -15.40 15.07 5.17
CA SER A 30 -15.24 16.49 5.47
C SER A 30 -14.47 17.22 4.38
N ASP A 31 -14.86 18.45 4.06
CA ASP A 31 -14.20 19.31 3.06
C ASP A 31 -12.72 19.55 3.37
N GLU A 32 -12.36 19.60 4.65
CA GLU A 32 -10.99 19.82 5.13
C GLU A 32 -9.98 18.76 4.65
N VAL A 33 -10.46 17.54 4.39
CA VAL A 33 -9.60 16.40 4.04
C VAL A 33 -9.91 15.80 2.68
N LYS A 34 -10.78 16.41 1.87
CA LYS A 34 -11.07 15.94 0.51
C LYS A 34 -9.85 15.87 -0.39
N ASN A 35 -8.90 16.76 -0.20
CA ASN A 35 -7.64 16.77 -0.93
C ASN A 35 -6.74 15.54 -0.67
N ARG A 36 -7.07 14.75 0.37
CA ARG A 36 -6.41 13.49 0.69
C ARG A 36 -7.05 12.26 0.05
N ILE A 37 -8.12 12.44 -0.73
CA ILE A 37 -8.69 11.39 -1.58
C ILE A 37 -7.90 11.41 -2.88
N ILE A 38 -6.87 10.58 -2.94
CA ILE A 38 -5.92 10.55 -4.05
C ILE A 38 -6.28 9.41 -4.98
N LYS A 39 -6.49 9.71 -6.26
CA LYS A 39 -6.67 8.68 -7.27
C LYS A 39 -5.35 7.93 -7.49
N PRO A 40 -5.32 6.60 -7.34
CA PRO A 40 -4.12 5.81 -7.57
C PRO A 40 -3.62 5.95 -9.00
N ALA A 41 -2.30 5.97 -9.17
CA ALA A 41 -1.68 6.00 -10.50
C ALA A 41 -1.85 4.67 -11.25
N ILE A 42 -1.95 3.56 -10.51
CA ILE A 42 -2.07 2.20 -11.05
C ILE A 42 -3.30 1.56 -10.40
N PRO A 43 -4.29 1.09 -11.18
CA PRO A 43 -5.38 0.27 -10.68
C PRO A 43 -4.85 -1.07 -10.15
N PHE A 44 -5.50 -1.60 -9.12
CA PHE A 44 -5.17 -2.93 -8.62
C PHE A 44 -6.02 -3.99 -9.34
N TYR A 45 -5.36 -4.96 -9.94
CA TYR A 45 -6.01 -6.11 -10.60
C TYR A 45 -5.92 -7.34 -9.71
N GLY A 46 -7.04 -8.05 -9.57
CA GLY A 46 -7.15 -9.27 -8.77
C GLY A 46 -8.46 -9.35 -7.99
N LYS A 47 -9.48 -9.95 -8.62
CA LYS A 47 -10.85 -10.05 -8.11
C LYS A 47 -10.88 -10.59 -6.68
N ASP A 48 -10.27 -11.75 -6.44
CA ASP A 48 -10.38 -12.45 -5.15
C ASP A 48 -9.77 -11.64 -4.00
N ILE A 49 -8.62 -11.02 -4.25
CA ILE A 49 -7.94 -10.15 -3.29
C ILE A 49 -8.80 -8.90 -3.01
N LEU A 50 -9.39 -8.28 -4.06
CA LEU A 50 -10.29 -7.15 -3.89
C LEU A 50 -11.51 -7.53 -3.06
N GLU A 51 -12.16 -8.66 -3.34
CA GLU A 51 -13.34 -9.11 -2.58
C GLU A 51 -13.02 -9.39 -1.12
N MET A 52 -11.90 -10.06 -0.82
CA MET A 52 -11.44 -10.29 0.55
C MET A 52 -11.19 -8.97 1.29
N ALA A 53 -10.45 -8.06 0.67
CA ALA A 53 -10.11 -6.78 1.28
C ALA A 53 -11.36 -5.90 1.50
N ILE A 54 -12.23 -5.79 0.50
CA ILE A 54 -13.49 -5.04 0.58
C ILE A 54 -14.39 -5.61 1.69
N ALA A 55 -14.53 -6.93 1.76
CA ALA A 55 -15.35 -7.58 2.78
C ALA A 55 -14.82 -7.30 4.19
N GLY A 56 -13.51 -7.40 4.40
CA GLY A 56 -12.87 -7.08 5.68
C GLY A 56 -13.11 -5.62 6.11
N ILE A 57 -12.89 -4.67 5.20
CA ILE A 57 -13.10 -3.24 5.45
C ILE A 57 -14.56 -2.93 5.79
N LEU A 58 -15.52 -3.51 5.07
CA LEU A 58 -16.95 -3.32 5.31
C LEU A 58 -17.37 -3.85 6.69
N GLN A 59 -16.72 -4.89 7.20
CA GLN A 59 -16.94 -5.45 8.55
C GLN A 59 -16.16 -4.70 9.66
N GLY A 60 -15.54 -3.59 9.34
CA GLY A 60 -14.84 -2.79 10.35
C GLY A 60 -13.45 -3.28 10.71
N GLN A 61 -12.92 -4.26 9.97
CA GLN A 61 -11.63 -4.86 10.26
C GLN A 61 -10.47 -4.05 9.67
N ASN A 62 -9.31 -4.15 10.32
CA ASN A 62 -8.04 -3.70 9.76
C ASN A 62 -7.40 -4.82 8.95
N LEU A 63 -6.62 -4.49 7.94
CA LEU A 63 -5.98 -5.46 7.04
C LEU A 63 -4.48 -5.43 7.19
N LEU A 64 -3.83 -6.60 7.12
CA LEU A 64 -2.39 -6.73 6.97
C LEU A 64 -2.12 -7.44 5.63
N LEU A 65 -1.53 -6.70 4.69
CA LEU A 65 -1.14 -7.22 3.38
C LEU A 65 0.29 -7.75 3.49
N THR A 66 0.45 -9.06 3.37
CA THR A 66 1.74 -9.74 3.47
C THR A 66 2.16 -10.28 2.10
N GLY A 67 3.42 -10.58 1.93
CA GLY A 67 3.89 -11.24 0.69
C GLY A 67 5.24 -10.73 0.21
N PRO A 68 5.79 -11.35 -0.84
CA PRO A 68 7.05 -10.95 -1.45
C PRO A 68 7.05 -9.50 -1.93
N LYS A 69 8.24 -8.99 -2.23
CA LYS A 69 8.40 -7.67 -2.83
C LYS A 69 7.69 -7.60 -4.20
N ALA A 70 7.22 -6.41 -4.56
CA ALA A 70 6.58 -6.11 -5.86
C ALA A 70 5.24 -6.82 -6.13
N THR A 71 4.54 -7.33 -5.11
CA THR A 71 3.19 -7.94 -5.24
C THR A 71 2.04 -6.94 -5.26
N GLY A 72 2.30 -5.63 -5.16
CA GLY A 72 1.26 -4.60 -5.26
C GLY A 72 0.56 -4.24 -3.94
N LYS A 73 1.12 -4.57 -2.77
CA LYS A 73 0.53 -4.28 -1.45
C LYS A 73 0.11 -2.82 -1.28
N ASN A 74 1.02 -1.88 -1.52
CA ASN A 74 0.73 -0.45 -1.38
C ASN A 74 -0.26 0.03 -2.45
N ILE A 75 -0.18 -0.52 -3.67
CA ILE A 75 -1.14 -0.23 -4.73
C ILE A 75 -2.55 -0.65 -4.30
N LEU A 76 -2.71 -1.84 -3.72
CA LEU A 76 -4.02 -2.28 -3.19
C LEU A 76 -4.51 -1.34 -2.08
N ALA A 77 -3.68 -0.99 -1.12
CA ALA A 77 -4.05 -0.11 -0.01
C ALA A 77 -4.52 1.27 -0.50
N GLU A 78 -3.81 1.87 -1.45
CA GLU A 78 -4.19 3.14 -2.08
C GLU A 78 -5.49 3.02 -2.89
N ASN A 79 -5.66 1.93 -3.64
CA ASN A 79 -6.90 1.66 -4.39
C ASN A 79 -8.09 1.50 -3.44
N LEU A 80 -7.93 0.79 -2.33
CA LEU A 80 -9.00 0.63 -1.35
C LEU A 80 -9.41 1.97 -0.73
N ALA A 81 -8.47 2.84 -0.37
CA ALA A 81 -8.79 4.17 0.13
C ALA A 81 -9.60 4.98 -0.90
N TYR A 82 -9.23 4.92 -2.17
CA TYR A 82 -9.95 5.58 -3.27
C TYR A 82 -11.31 4.95 -3.54
N ILE A 83 -11.40 3.61 -3.60
CA ILE A 83 -12.65 2.85 -3.79
C ILE A 83 -13.66 3.18 -2.69
N PHE A 84 -13.25 3.33 -1.45
CA PHE A 84 -14.13 3.71 -0.34
C PHE A 84 -14.35 5.22 -0.23
N ASN A 85 -13.75 6.01 -1.12
CA ASN A 85 -13.80 7.47 -1.10
C ASN A 85 -13.33 8.02 0.26
N ARG A 86 -12.18 7.53 0.77
CA ARG A 86 -11.65 7.95 2.07
C ARG A 86 -10.33 8.70 1.95
N PRO A 87 -10.08 9.69 2.82
CA PRO A 87 -8.78 10.34 2.89
C PRO A 87 -7.71 9.33 3.30
N SER A 88 -6.59 9.28 2.59
CA SER A 88 -5.47 8.39 2.88
C SER A 88 -4.39 9.08 3.71
N TYR A 89 -3.82 8.35 4.66
CA TYR A 89 -2.72 8.75 5.53
C TYR A 89 -1.62 7.71 5.46
N ASN A 90 -0.58 8.00 4.67
CA ASN A 90 0.54 7.09 4.48
C ASN A 90 1.57 7.30 5.59
N ILE A 91 1.91 6.22 6.29
CA ILE A 91 2.86 6.19 7.39
C ILE A 91 3.91 5.13 7.05
N SER A 92 5.12 5.56 6.70
CA SER A 92 6.25 4.66 6.45
C SER A 92 6.99 4.38 7.74
N PHE A 93 7.03 3.12 8.14
CA PHE A 93 7.72 2.70 9.35
C PHE A 93 9.20 2.43 9.08
N HIS A 94 10.03 2.82 10.00
CA HIS A 94 11.47 2.55 9.99
C HIS A 94 12.00 2.42 11.43
N VAL A 95 13.23 2.00 11.59
CA VAL A 95 13.85 1.72 12.91
C VAL A 95 13.86 2.91 13.89
N ASN A 96 13.70 4.13 13.39
CA ASN A 96 13.67 5.34 14.23
C ASN A 96 12.25 5.91 14.39
N THR A 97 11.21 5.26 13.84
CA THR A 97 9.82 5.67 14.07
C THR A 97 9.50 5.59 15.56
N ASN A 98 8.92 6.63 16.10
CA ASN A 98 8.51 6.73 17.51
C ASN A 98 7.00 7.03 17.64
N SER A 99 6.46 6.94 18.83
CA SER A 99 5.05 7.17 19.11
C SER A 99 4.58 8.58 18.78
N GLY A 100 5.45 9.58 18.96
CA GLY A 100 5.17 10.97 18.63
C GLY A 100 4.98 11.20 17.14
N ASP A 101 5.74 10.50 16.29
CA ASP A 101 5.58 10.56 14.83
C ASP A 101 4.20 10.02 14.40
N LEU A 102 3.67 9.06 15.13
CA LEU A 102 2.41 8.38 14.83
C LEU A 102 1.20 9.15 15.34
N ILE A 103 1.21 9.50 16.61
CA ILE A 103 0.06 10.09 17.32
C ILE A 103 0.14 11.62 17.31
N GLY A 104 1.32 12.17 17.61
CA GLY A 104 1.54 13.60 17.66
C GLY A 104 2.56 13.99 18.72
N THR A 105 2.99 15.23 18.67
CA THR A 105 3.98 15.82 19.59
C THR A 105 3.49 17.17 20.09
N ASP A 106 3.88 17.52 21.29
CA ASP A 106 3.65 18.85 21.83
C ASP A 106 4.38 19.91 20.99
N THR A 107 3.70 21.00 20.73
CA THR A 107 4.25 22.20 20.11
C THR A 107 3.81 23.42 20.90
N PHE A 108 4.64 24.45 20.92
CA PHE A 108 4.30 25.70 21.56
C PHE A 108 3.92 26.73 20.51
N GLU A 109 2.61 27.02 20.44
CA GLU A 109 2.00 27.98 19.51
C GLU A 109 1.02 28.87 20.25
N ASP A 110 0.93 30.16 19.88
CA ASP A 110 0.02 31.15 20.47
C ASP A 110 0.15 31.24 22.01
N ASN A 111 1.32 31.08 22.55
CA ASN A 111 1.62 31.11 23.99
C ASN A 111 1.01 29.94 24.80
N GLU A 112 0.63 28.83 24.10
CA GLU A 112 0.05 27.63 24.69
C GLU A 112 0.76 26.38 24.16
N VAL A 113 0.76 25.31 24.96
CA VAL A 113 1.20 23.99 24.51
C VAL A 113 0.01 23.32 23.82
N LYS A 114 0.19 22.93 22.54
CA LYS A 114 -0.84 22.27 21.74
C LYS A 114 -0.32 20.98 21.14
N LEU A 115 -1.20 19.99 21.01
CA LEU A 115 -0.87 18.75 20.30
C LEU A 115 -0.80 19.00 18.79
N ARG A 116 0.39 18.89 18.19
CA ARG A 116 0.54 18.75 16.75
C ARG A 116 0.19 17.31 16.35
N LYS A 117 -1.06 17.11 15.87
CA LYS A 117 -1.64 15.82 15.56
C LYS A 117 -0.85 15.07 14.49
N GLY A 118 -0.45 13.82 14.78
CA GLY A 118 0.21 12.91 13.86
C GLY A 118 -0.75 12.28 12.85
N SER A 119 -0.20 11.48 11.95
CA SER A 119 -1.00 10.89 10.85
C SER A 119 -2.03 9.88 11.34
N ILE A 120 -1.72 9.07 12.35
CA ILE A 120 -2.68 8.12 12.96
C ILE A 120 -3.84 8.87 13.62
N TYR A 121 -3.51 9.91 14.39
CA TYR A 121 -4.54 10.74 15.05
C TYR A 121 -5.50 11.35 14.02
N ARG A 122 -4.96 11.98 12.96
CA ARG A 122 -5.79 12.58 11.89
C ARG A 122 -6.60 11.54 11.12
N CYS A 123 -6.02 10.38 10.87
CA CYS A 123 -6.74 9.25 10.26
C CYS A 123 -7.94 8.83 11.12
N ALA A 124 -7.73 8.72 12.43
CA ALA A 124 -8.76 8.36 13.40
C ALA A 124 -9.87 9.41 13.47
N GLU A 125 -9.50 10.68 13.52
CA GLU A 125 -10.42 11.82 13.65
C GLU A 125 -11.33 11.99 12.42
N TYR A 126 -10.76 11.91 11.21
CA TYR A 126 -11.47 12.15 9.95
C TYR A 126 -12.02 10.89 9.27
N GLY A 127 -11.90 9.75 9.90
CA GLY A 127 -12.36 8.48 9.33
C GLY A 127 -11.63 8.10 8.05
N GLY A 128 -10.33 8.35 8.04
CA GLY A 128 -9.45 8.03 6.91
C GLY A 128 -9.04 6.57 6.86
N PHE A 129 -8.27 6.23 5.82
CA PHE A 129 -7.54 4.97 5.73
C PHE A 129 -6.06 5.23 6.02
N GLY A 130 -5.57 4.67 7.13
CA GLY A 130 -4.16 4.70 7.53
C GLY A 130 -3.41 3.58 6.84
N ILE A 131 -2.50 3.92 5.92
CA ILE A 131 -1.63 2.95 5.24
C ILE A 131 -0.32 2.87 6.02
N LEU A 132 -0.13 1.74 6.72
CA LEU A 132 0.99 1.48 7.61
C LEU A 132 2.06 0.71 6.83
N ASP A 133 2.91 1.44 6.09
CA ASP A 133 3.88 0.85 5.17
C ASP A 133 5.10 0.30 5.92
N GLU A 134 5.45 -0.97 5.63
CA GLU A 134 6.55 -1.70 6.26
C GLU A 134 6.46 -1.72 7.80
N ILE A 135 5.25 -1.98 8.34
CA ILE A 135 4.96 -1.94 9.78
C ILE A 135 5.91 -2.81 10.61
N ASN A 136 6.46 -3.87 10.05
CA ASN A 136 7.43 -4.76 10.69
C ASN A 136 8.85 -4.13 10.86
N MET A 137 9.12 -2.97 10.26
CA MET A 137 10.41 -2.29 10.40
C MET A 137 10.51 -1.46 11.69
N ALA A 138 9.39 -1.10 12.30
CA ALA A 138 9.37 -0.33 13.55
C ALA A 138 9.82 -1.16 14.76
N LYS A 139 10.24 -0.45 15.81
CA LYS A 139 10.45 -1.06 17.11
C LYS A 139 9.12 -1.33 17.80
N ASN A 140 9.04 -2.38 18.61
CA ASN A 140 7.83 -2.76 19.34
C ASN A 140 7.26 -1.61 20.19
N ASP A 141 8.11 -0.79 20.82
CA ASP A 141 7.69 0.35 21.63
C ASP A 141 6.93 1.39 20.80
N ALA A 142 7.36 1.65 19.58
CA ALA A 142 6.68 2.59 18.69
C ALA A 142 5.29 2.10 18.27
N VAL A 143 5.15 0.80 17.99
CA VAL A 143 3.87 0.21 17.55
C VAL A 143 2.94 -0.12 18.70
N SER A 144 3.42 -0.13 19.95
CA SER A 144 2.59 -0.41 21.14
C SER A 144 1.42 0.56 21.27
N VAL A 145 1.60 1.83 20.86
CA VAL A 145 0.54 2.86 20.89
C VAL A 145 -0.61 2.54 19.93
N LEU A 146 -0.39 1.65 18.94
CA LEU A 146 -1.43 1.26 17.99
C LEU A 146 -2.37 0.17 18.54
N HIS A 147 -2.03 -0.48 19.66
CA HIS A 147 -2.84 -1.60 20.16
C HIS A 147 -4.29 -1.20 20.45
N ALA A 148 -4.51 -0.06 21.12
CA ALA A 148 -5.86 0.42 21.42
C ALA A 148 -6.57 1.00 20.18
N THR A 149 -5.79 1.51 19.22
CA THR A 149 -6.29 2.02 17.94
C THR A 149 -6.80 0.91 17.04
N LEU A 150 -6.10 -0.22 17.04
CA LEU A 150 -6.36 -1.34 16.11
C LEU A 150 -7.31 -2.41 16.66
N ASP A 151 -7.53 -2.46 17.98
CA ASP A 151 -8.43 -3.44 18.58
C ASP A 151 -9.87 -2.90 18.78
N TYR A 152 -10.69 -3.66 19.49
CA TYR A 152 -12.10 -3.34 19.76
C TYR A 152 -12.32 -2.01 20.49
N ARG A 153 -11.31 -1.47 21.21
CA ARG A 153 -11.37 -0.18 21.91
C ARG A 153 -11.46 0.99 20.92
N ARG A 154 -10.85 0.86 19.75
CA ARG A 154 -10.87 1.85 18.66
C ARG A 154 -10.68 3.27 19.19
N SER A 155 -9.63 3.49 19.96
CA SER A 155 -9.38 4.77 20.62
C SER A 155 -7.91 5.13 20.64
N ILE A 156 -7.63 6.41 20.75
CA ILE A 156 -6.29 6.96 20.98
C ILE A 156 -6.34 7.73 22.28
N ASP A 157 -5.47 7.37 23.21
CA ASP A 157 -5.30 8.02 24.49
C ASP A 157 -3.92 8.68 24.51
N VAL A 158 -3.88 10.00 24.55
CA VAL A 158 -2.64 10.79 24.55
C VAL A 158 -2.49 11.43 25.92
N PRO A 159 -1.46 11.10 26.71
CA PRO A 159 -1.25 11.70 28.03
C PRO A 159 -1.29 13.23 27.98
N GLY A 160 -2.13 13.83 28.83
CA GLY A 160 -2.29 15.29 28.88
C GLY A 160 -3.34 15.88 27.93
N TYR A 161 -3.97 15.04 27.11
CA TYR A 161 -5.04 15.43 26.19
C TYR A 161 -6.25 14.51 26.32
N ASP A 162 -7.38 14.92 25.75
CA ASP A 162 -8.59 14.10 25.75
C ASP A 162 -8.38 12.83 24.90
N LYS A 163 -8.87 11.73 25.43
CA LYS A 163 -9.00 10.49 24.67
C LYS A 163 -9.97 10.71 23.51
N ILE A 164 -9.60 10.26 22.32
CA ILE A 164 -10.50 10.27 21.16
C ILE A 164 -10.91 8.85 20.77
N ASP A 165 -12.17 8.69 20.41
CA ASP A 165 -12.65 7.48 19.76
C ASP A 165 -12.47 7.61 18.25
N LEU A 166 -12.12 6.50 17.59
CA LEU A 166 -11.96 6.50 16.14
C LEU A 166 -13.29 6.73 15.44
N HIS A 167 -13.27 7.59 14.45
CA HIS A 167 -14.39 7.73 13.52
C HIS A 167 -14.79 6.34 12.97
N PRO A 168 -16.10 6.00 12.88
CA PRO A 168 -16.54 4.66 12.46
C PRO A 168 -16.01 4.20 11.10
N ALA A 169 -15.72 5.13 10.19
CA ALA A 169 -15.15 4.82 8.87
C ALA A 169 -13.62 4.60 8.89
N ALA A 170 -12.91 4.92 9.98
CA ALA A 170 -11.46 4.76 10.04
C ALA A 170 -11.04 3.29 9.91
N ARG A 171 -10.05 3.01 9.05
CA ARG A 171 -9.45 1.69 8.84
C ARG A 171 -7.94 1.82 8.74
N PHE A 172 -7.25 0.76 9.13
CA PHE A 172 -5.80 0.68 8.98
C PHE A 172 -5.43 -0.52 8.11
N ILE A 173 -4.53 -0.28 7.16
CA ILE A 173 -4.04 -1.27 6.22
C ILE A 173 -2.53 -1.32 6.38
N GLY A 174 -2.03 -2.36 7.06
CA GLY A 174 -0.61 -2.60 7.20
C GLY A 174 -0.05 -3.29 5.97
N THR A 175 1.20 -2.98 5.60
CA THR A 175 1.95 -3.75 4.63
C THR A 175 3.20 -4.34 5.27
N MET A 176 3.53 -5.56 4.90
CA MET A 176 4.71 -6.26 5.39
C MET A 176 5.33 -7.10 4.28
N ASN A 177 6.62 -6.93 4.09
CA ASN A 177 7.41 -7.84 3.27
C ASN A 177 7.99 -8.94 4.13
N TYR A 178 8.04 -10.18 3.61
CA TYR A 178 8.70 -11.32 4.26
C TYR A 178 9.50 -12.13 3.25
N GLY A 179 10.28 -13.10 3.74
CA GLY A 179 10.98 -14.06 2.90
C GLY A 179 12.36 -13.60 2.38
N TYR A 180 12.94 -12.50 2.90
CA TYR A 180 14.30 -12.08 2.56
C TYR A 180 15.10 -11.60 3.79
N ALA A 181 16.43 -11.60 3.65
CA ALA A 181 17.33 -11.21 4.73
C ALA A 181 17.05 -9.78 5.23
N GLY A 182 16.91 -9.63 6.55
CA GLY A 182 16.63 -8.33 7.20
C GLY A 182 15.17 -8.03 7.48
N THR A 183 14.22 -8.89 7.05
CA THR A 183 12.82 -8.77 7.47
C THR A 183 12.66 -9.24 8.92
N LYS A 184 11.92 -8.46 9.70
CA LYS A 184 11.54 -8.82 11.07
C LYS A 184 10.13 -9.37 11.07
N GLU A 185 9.87 -10.33 11.95
CA GLU A 185 8.52 -10.77 12.23
C GLU A 185 7.79 -9.72 13.06
N LEU A 186 6.51 -9.54 12.78
CA LEU A 186 5.63 -8.72 13.60
C LEU A 186 5.30 -9.46 14.90
N ASN A 187 5.16 -8.70 15.98
CA ASN A 187 4.66 -9.24 17.25
C ASN A 187 3.27 -9.86 17.05
N GLU A 188 3.07 -11.08 17.54
CA GLU A 188 1.81 -11.84 17.48
C GLU A 188 0.60 -11.03 17.97
N ALA A 189 0.77 -10.27 19.07
CA ALA A 189 -0.29 -9.43 19.62
C ALA A 189 -0.71 -8.32 18.64
N LEU A 190 0.19 -7.84 17.79
CA LEU A 190 -0.15 -6.86 16.76
C LEU A 190 -0.81 -7.53 15.55
N VAL A 191 -0.28 -8.68 15.10
CA VAL A 191 -0.84 -9.46 13.98
C VAL A 191 -2.30 -9.85 14.26
N SER A 192 -2.63 -10.26 15.49
CA SER A 192 -3.99 -10.66 15.90
C SER A 192 -5.05 -9.54 15.75
N ARG A 193 -4.63 -8.29 15.51
CA ARG A 193 -5.53 -7.14 15.31
C ARG A 193 -5.84 -6.87 13.84
N PHE A 194 -5.34 -7.71 12.95
CA PHE A 194 -5.56 -7.60 11.51
C PHE A 194 -6.18 -8.86 10.92
N LEU A 195 -6.96 -8.71 9.87
CA LEU A 195 -7.16 -9.79 8.92
C LEU A 195 -5.97 -9.81 7.96
N VAL A 196 -5.32 -10.96 7.85
CA VAL A 196 -4.12 -11.09 7.01
C VAL A 196 -4.52 -11.55 5.62
N ILE A 197 -4.04 -10.82 4.60
CA ILE A 197 -4.19 -11.20 3.19
C ILE A 197 -2.79 -11.43 2.64
N ASP A 198 -2.52 -12.66 2.23
CA ASP A 198 -1.29 -13.01 1.56
C ASP A 198 -1.38 -12.67 0.06
N MET A 199 -0.48 -11.78 -0.37
CA MET A 199 -0.50 -11.23 -1.71
C MET A 199 0.25 -12.16 -2.67
N PRO A 200 -0.39 -12.69 -3.71
CA PRO A 200 0.26 -13.58 -4.65
C PRO A 200 1.33 -12.85 -5.46
N ALA A 201 2.26 -13.61 -6.01
CA ALA A 201 3.20 -13.11 -7.00
C ALA A 201 2.44 -12.59 -8.23
N GLN A 202 3.04 -11.64 -8.96
CA GLN A 202 2.43 -11.10 -10.18
C GLN A 202 2.36 -12.17 -11.27
N THR A 203 1.23 -12.22 -11.97
CA THR A 203 1.03 -13.09 -13.12
C THR A 203 1.26 -12.33 -14.42
N GLU A 204 1.51 -13.05 -15.51
CA GLU A 204 1.61 -12.48 -16.85
C GLU A 204 0.38 -11.64 -17.21
N GLU A 205 -0.81 -12.16 -16.93
CA GLU A 205 -2.07 -11.50 -17.20
C GLU A 205 -2.18 -10.16 -16.43
N THR A 206 -1.88 -10.17 -15.12
CA THR A 206 -1.92 -8.96 -14.28
C THR A 206 -0.92 -7.91 -14.76
N LEU A 207 0.30 -8.33 -15.09
CA LEU A 207 1.33 -7.45 -15.64
C LEU A 207 0.89 -6.89 -16.99
N GLY A 208 0.35 -7.72 -17.87
CA GLY A 208 -0.20 -7.30 -19.16
C GLY A 208 -1.23 -6.18 -18.98
N PHE A 209 -2.23 -6.37 -18.11
CA PHE A 209 -3.22 -5.32 -17.81
C PHE A 209 -2.58 -4.03 -17.32
N ILE A 210 -1.60 -4.10 -16.42
CA ILE A 210 -0.89 -2.92 -15.91
C ILE A 210 -0.17 -2.19 -17.05
N PHE A 211 0.57 -2.91 -17.89
CA PHE A 211 1.34 -2.31 -18.99
C PHE A 211 0.42 -1.71 -20.05
N HIS A 212 -0.65 -2.39 -20.48
CA HIS A 212 -1.63 -1.85 -21.43
C HIS A 212 -2.32 -0.60 -20.89
N GLN A 213 -2.69 -0.59 -19.62
CA GLN A 213 -3.31 0.58 -18.98
C GLN A 213 -2.36 1.78 -18.93
N MET A 214 -1.08 1.53 -18.62
CA MET A 214 -0.08 2.59 -18.47
C MET A 214 0.49 3.08 -19.80
N PHE A 215 0.49 2.23 -20.83
CA PHE A 215 1.09 2.49 -22.13
C PHE A 215 0.17 2.09 -23.29
N PRO A 216 -0.99 2.74 -23.43
CA PRO A 216 -2.01 2.35 -24.42
C PRO A 216 -1.55 2.46 -25.88
N ASN A 217 -0.49 3.19 -26.15
CA ASN A 217 0.09 3.39 -27.49
C ASN A 217 1.36 2.54 -27.73
N ALA A 218 1.78 1.74 -26.76
CA ALA A 218 2.97 0.91 -26.92
C ALA A 218 2.72 -0.24 -27.88
N ARG A 219 3.78 -0.71 -28.55
CA ARG A 219 3.71 -1.90 -29.40
C ARG A 219 3.53 -3.13 -28.52
N GLU A 220 2.67 -4.04 -28.93
CA GLU A 220 2.40 -5.29 -28.21
C GLU A 220 3.69 -6.05 -27.89
N SER A 221 4.58 -6.21 -28.87
CA SER A 221 5.86 -6.88 -28.71
C SER A 221 6.76 -6.24 -27.64
N ALA A 222 6.64 -4.92 -27.42
CA ALA A 222 7.38 -4.25 -26.34
C ALA A 222 6.78 -4.57 -24.97
N ILE A 223 5.46 -4.59 -24.86
CA ILE A 223 4.76 -4.99 -23.64
C ILE A 223 5.13 -6.43 -23.27
N GLU A 224 5.02 -7.36 -24.20
CA GLU A 224 5.38 -8.78 -24.01
C GLU A 224 6.83 -8.93 -23.51
N GLN A 225 7.79 -8.19 -24.10
CA GLN A 225 9.19 -8.23 -23.67
C GLN A 225 9.38 -7.70 -22.25
N PHE A 226 8.73 -6.61 -21.87
CA PHE A 226 8.85 -6.05 -20.52
C PHE A 226 8.15 -6.93 -19.48
N VAL A 227 7.02 -7.53 -19.81
CA VAL A 227 6.31 -8.51 -18.96
C VAL A 227 7.17 -9.75 -18.79
N GLY A 228 7.69 -10.33 -19.88
CA GLY A 228 8.57 -11.49 -19.84
C GLY A 228 9.83 -11.23 -19.00
N LEU A 229 10.48 -10.08 -19.16
CA LEU A 229 11.61 -9.68 -18.34
C LEU A 229 11.26 -9.66 -16.83
N PHE A 230 10.11 -9.13 -16.46
CA PHE A 230 9.71 -9.11 -15.05
C PHE A 230 9.47 -10.52 -14.50
N LEU A 231 8.85 -11.41 -15.27
CA LEU A 231 8.58 -12.79 -14.87
C LEU A 231 9.89 -13.59 -14.74
N ASP A 232 10.85 -13.37 -15.65
CA ASP A 232 12.18 -13.98 -15.55
C ASP A 232 12.93 -13.53 -14.29
N LEU A 233 12.90 -12.23 -13.98
CA LEU A 233 13.47 -11.69 -12.74
C LEU A 233 12.77 -12.25 -11.49
N GLN A 234 11.45 -12.41 -11.54
CA GLN A 234 10.67 -12.99 -10.46
C GLN A 234 11.06 -14.46 -10.22
N LEU A 235 11.21 -15.24 -11.28
CA LEU A 235 11.64 -16.65 -11.21
C LEU A 235 13.07 -16.76 -10.67
N LYS A 236 14.01 -15.97 -11.18
CA LYS A 236 15.38 -15.93 -10.70
C LYS A 236 15.49 -15.54 -9.22
N ALA A 237 14.69 -14.56 -8.79
CA ALA A 237 14.63 -14.17 -7.38
C ALA A 237 14.03 -15.27 -6.49
N LEU A 238 13.01 -15.97 -6.96
CA LEU A 238 12.42 -17.13 -6.27
C LEU A 238 13.42 -18.26 -6.10
N ASN A 239 14.22 -18.54 -7.13
CA ASN A 239 15.28 -19.54 -7.11
C ASN A 239 16.53 -19.10 -6.34
N SER A 240 16.53 -17.89 -5.77
CA SER A 240 17.69 -17.30 -5.08
C SER A 240 18.94 -17.11 -5.98
N GLU A 241 18.75 -17.02 -7.30
CA GLU A 241 19.80 -16.72 -8.27
C GLU A 241 20.20 -15.24 -8.25
N ILE A 242 19.23 -14.38 -7.93
CA ILE A 242 19.42 -12.94 -7.75
C ILE A 242 18.74 -12.47 -6.47
N SER A 243 19.16 -11.33 -5.96
CA SER A 243 18.45 -10.67 -4.85
C SER A 243 17.14 -10.02 -5.32
N THR A 244 16.22 -9.76 -4.38
CA THR A 244 14.96 -9.07 -4.69
C THR A 244 15.14 -7.58 -5.03
N LYS A 245 16.37 -7.06 -5.11
CA LYS A 245 16.66 -5.65 -5.45
C LYS A 245 16.32 -5.33 -6.89
N ALA A 246 16.61 -6.25 -7.80
CA ALA A 246 16.29 -6.13 -9.22
C ALA A 246 14.80 -6.33 -9.49
N LEU A 247 14.06 -7.01 -8.61
CA LEU A 247 12.62 -7.23 -8.74
C LEU A 247 11.85 -5.96 -8.34
N ASP A 248 11.74 -5.04 -9.29
CA ASP A 248 11.11 -3.74 -9.08
C ASP A 248 10.24 -3.32 -10.27
N LEU A 249 8.92 -3.55 -10.13
CA LEU A 249 7.95 -3.18 -11.15
C LEU A 249 7.93 -1.66 -11.42
N ARG A 250 8.12 -0.82 -10.39
CA ARG A 250 8.17 0.64 -10.58
C ARG A 250 9.34 1.05 -11.48
N GLY A 251 10.49 0.42 -11.28
CA GLY A 251 11.67 0.65 -12.12
C GLY A 251 11.46 0.19 -13.55
N LEU A 252 10.77 -0.93 -13.75
CA LEU A 252 10.46 -1.43 -15.07
C LEU A 252 9.46 -0.55 -15.83
N LEU A 253 8.40 -0.09 -15.14
CA LEU A 253 7.45 0.90 -15.70
C LEU A 253 8.13 2.24 -16.01
N ALA A 254 9.07 2.69 -15.16
CA ALA A 254 9.87 3.88 -15.44
C ALA A 254 10.77 3.69 -16.67
N ALA A 255 11.40 2.51 -16.82
CA ALA A 255 12.19 2.18 -18.00
C ALA A 255 11.36 2.28 -19.29
N MET A 256 10.14 1.73 -19.29
CA MET A 256 9.27 1.83 -20.46
C MET A 256 8.88 3.28 -20.80
N LYS A 257 8.62 4.14 -19.80
CA LYS A 257 8.39 5.58 -20.00
C LYS A 257 9.61 6.27 -20.66
N ILE A 258 10.82 5.85 -20.29
CA ILE A 258 12.06 6.39 -20.85
C ILE A 258 12.25 5.91 -22.31
N VAL A 259 11.84 4.70 -22.63
CA VAL A 259 11.82 4.20 -24.02
C VAL A 259 10.87 5.02 -24.89
N ASP A 260 9.72 5.39 -24.36
CA ASP A 260 8.72 6.20 -25.06
C ASP A 260 9.23 7.59 -25.47
N VAL A 261 10.20 8.15 -24.71
CA VAL A 261 10.89 9.41 -25.08
C VAL A 261 12.15 9.20 -25.92
N GLY A 262 12.41 7.98 -26.43
CA GLY A 262 13.42 7.68 -27.44
C GLY A 262 14.74 7.09 -26.94
N LEU A 263 14.89 6.76 -25.65
CA LEU A 263 16.07 6.03 -25.20
C LEU A 263 15.97 4.55 -25.60
N SER A 264 17.11 3.94 -25.95
CA SER A 264 17.10 2.51 -26.29
C SER A 264 16.64 1.63 -25.10
N PRO A 265 15.86 0.56 -25.34
CA PRO A 265 15.35 -0.32 -24.27
C PRO A 265 16.45 -0.84 -23.35
N ALA A 266 17.60 -1.27 -23.91
CA ALA A 266 18.72 -1.76 -23.12
C ALA A 266 19.27 -0.72 -22.12
N LYS A 267 19.36 0.56 -22.51
CA LYS A 267 19.79 1.63 -21.60
C LYS A 267 18.73 1.93 -20.56
N ALA A 268 17.46 1.94 -20.94
CA ALA A 268 16.34 2.20 -20.04
C ALA A 268 16.21 1.09 -18.97
N VAL A 269 16.28 -0.18 -19.36
CA VAL A 269 16.25 -1.33 -18.44
C VAL A 269 17.46 -1.32 -17.51
N ARG A 270 18.66 -1.00 -18.05
CA ARG A 270 19.84 -0.86 -17.20
C ARG A 270 19.63 0.18 -16.09
N MET A 271 19.02 1.32 -16.39
CA MET A 271 18.72 2.36 -15.40
C MET A 271 17.61 1.94 -14.42
N GLY A 272 16.53 1.36 -14.93
CA GLY A 272 15.33 1.04 -14.16
C GLY A 272 15.43 -0.24 -13.32
N VAL A 273 16.30 -1.18 -13.72
CA VAL A 273 16.39 -2.51 -13.14
C VAL A 273 17.83 -2.85 -12.74
N VAL A 274 18.73 -3.05 -13.71
CA VAL A 274 20.08 -3.60 -13.48
C VAL A 274 20.89 -2.80 -12.47
N ASN A 275 20.87 -1.48 -12.56
CA ASN A 275 21.64 -0.59 -11.67
C ASN A 275 21.10 -0.53 -10.23
N LYS A 276 19.98 -1.20 -9.92
CA LYS A 276 19.44 -1.30 -8.55
C LYS A 276 20.14 -2.35 -7.70
N THR A 277 20.79 -3.31 -8.33
CA THR A 277 21.79 -4.14 -7.65
C THR A 277 23.17 -3.48 -7.73
N PHE A 278 23.95 -3.57 -6.65
CA PHE A 278 25.32 -3.07 -6.59
C PHE A 278 26.36 -4.19 -6.65
N ASP A 279 25.89 -5.44 -6.66
CA ASP A 279 26.73 -6.62 -6.86
C ASP A 279 27.07 -6.78 -8.34
N VAL A 280 28.35 -6.95 -8.65
CA VAL A 280 28.84 -7.03 -10.04
C VAL A 280 28.38 -8.33 -10.70
N PHE A 281 28.42 -9.43 -9.97
CA PHE A 281 28.01 -10.74 -10.50
C PHE A 281 26.49 -10.77 -10.73
N GLU A 282 25.72 -10.22 -9.80
CA GLU A 282 24.27 -10.13 -9.94
C GLU A 282 23.87 -9.27 -11.15
N LYS A 283 24.63 -8.21 -11.47
CA LYS A 283 24.40 -7.37 -12.66
C LYS A 283 24.57 -8.12 -13.98
N GLU A 284 25.39 -9.15 -14.01
CA GLU A 284 25.60 -9.99 -15.21
C GLU A 284 24.47 -11.01 -15.40
N ILE A 285 23.78 -11.36 -14.32
CA ILE A 285 22.67 -12.32 -14.33
C ILE A 285 21.32 -11.63 -14.61
N VAL A 286 21.16 -10.38 -14.14
CA VAL A 286 19.97 -9.54 -14.35
C VAL A 286 19.94 -8.97 -15.77
#